data_2574d5388508daf4fe303bdec760aebc
#
_entry.id   2574d5388508daf4fe303bdec760aebc
#
_cell.length_a   1.000
_cell.length_b   1.000
_cell.length_c   1.000
_cell.angle_alpha   90.00
_cell.angle_beta   90.00
_cell.angle_gamma   90.00
#
_symmetry.space_group_name_H-M   'P 1'
#
loop_
_entity.id
_entity.type
_entity.pdbx_description
1 polymer ?
#
loop_
_entity_poly.entity_id
_entity_poly.type
_entity_poly.pdbx_seq_one_letter_code
_entity_poly.pdbx_strand_id
1 'polypeptide(L)'
;MKINNIKMYSKVVLTALLLCIPFSFLQSCSDDDEKQSEFEKIITRGAWAQDGDNDIFIFNSDGTWYTYESPEEFGDKEAGGYAGTWSYSNNTLTYKQLYCWYDDVKEPVEDYQRWTEVYTVTNFSNDFFSCTQIYPKEEKDRVKNFTRFK
;
A
#
# COMPACT_ATOMS: atom_id res chain seq x y z
N MET A 1 67.91 5.17 -1.68
CA MET A 1 66.86 5.96 -2.33
C MET A 1 65.96 5.07 -3.16
N LYS A 2 65.07 4.22 -2.55
CA LYS A 2 64.17 3.28 -3.29
C LYS A 2 62.92 2.86 -2.50
N ILE A 3 62.41 3.62 -1.55
CA ILE A 3 61.26 3.23 -0.73
C ILE A 3 59.99 4.06 -0.98
N ASN A 4 60.13 5.22 -1.66
CA ASN A 4 58.97 6.13 -1.82
C ASN A 4 58.03 5.80 -2.99
N ASN A 5 58.43 4.92 -3.92
CA ASN A 5 57.61 4.64 -5.11
C ASN A 5 56.52 3.54 -4.82
N ILE A 6 56.78 2.65 -3.87
CA ILE A 6 55.83 1.58 -3.55
C ILE A 6 54.55 2.09 -2.84
N LYS A 7 54.70 3.13 -1.98
CA LYS A 7 53.55 3.75 -1.32
C LYS A 7 52.65 4.55 -2.25
N MET A 8 53.17 5.06 -3.34
CA MET A 8 52.42 5.85 -4.31
C MET A 8 51.55 4.93 -5.21
N TYR A 9 52.10 3.79 -5.64
CA TYR A 9 51.33 2.80 -6.41
C TYR A 9 50.19 2.13 -5.61
N SER A 10 50.42 1.92 -4.31
CA SER A 10 49.38 1.37 -3.43
C SER A 10 48.17 2.30 -3.28
N LYS A 11 48.39 3.61 -3.20
CA LYS A 11 47.30 4.59 -3.13
C LYS A 11 46.54 4.75 -4.45
N VAL A 12 47.24 4.72 -5.58
CA VAL A 12 46.63 4.84 -6.91
C VAL A 12 45.83 3.59 -7.26
N VAL A 13 46.33 2.39 -6.93
CA VAL A 13 45.61 1.12 -7.13
C VAL A 13 44.36 1.01 -6.23
N LEU A 14 44.45 1.47 -4.98
CA LEU A 14 43.31 1.50 -4.06
C LEU A 14 42.22 2.49 -4.52
N THR A 15 42.61 3.63 -5.05
CA THR A 15 41.63 4.63 -5.56
C THR A 15 41.02 4.17 -6.87
N ALA A 16 41.76 3.48 -7.73
CA ALA A 16 41.19 2.89 -8.96
C ALA A 16 40.24 1.72 -8.69
N LEU A 17 40.47 0.93 -7.62
CA LEU A 17 39.57 -0.17 -7.23
C LEU A 17 38.25 0.36 -6.63
N LEU A 18 38.26 1.54 -5.98
CA LEU A 18 37.05 2.14 -5.44
C LEU A 18 36.15 2.82 -6.51
N LEU A 19 36.72 3.14 -7.68
CA LEU A 19 35.97 3.72 -8.81
C LEU A 19 35.38 2.68 -9.75
N CYS A 20 35.72 1.39 -9.58
CA CYS A 20 35.19 0.26 -10.34
C CYS A 20 34.09 -0.50 -9.62
N ILE A 21 33.42 0.09 -8.61
CA ILE A 21 32.16 -0.43 -8.12
C ILE A 21 31.14 -0.13 -9.23
N PRO A 22 30.71 -1.16 -9.98
CA PRO A 22 29.81 -0.91 -11.09
C PRO A 22 28.50 -0.35 -10.54
N PHE A 23 27.99 0.62 -11.20
CA PHE A 23 26.62 1.16 -11.13
C PHE A 23 25.56 0.08 -11.46
N SER A 24 25.81 -1.17 -11.13
CA SER A 24 24.96 -2.33 -11.43
C SER A 24 23.87 -2.55 -10.39
N PHE A 25 23.72 -1.66 -9.39
CA PHE A 25 22.63 -1.78 -8.40
C PHE A 25 21.40 -0.91 -8.70
N LEU A 26 21.34 -0.25 -9.87
CA LEU A 26 20.20 0.59 -10.22
C LEU A 26 19.35 0.06 -11.38
N GLN A 27 19.43 -1.23 -11.70
CA GLN A 27 18.54 -1.84 -12.68
C GLN A 27 17.97 -3.15 -12.17
N SER A 28 17.18 -3.05 -11.10
CA SER A 28 16.12 -4.01 -10.82
C SER A 28 14.85 -3.21 -10.51
N CYS A 29 14.40 -2.40 -11.46
CA CYS A 29 12.97 -2.19 -11.59
C CYS A 29 12.45 -3.52 -12.11
N SER A 30 11.96 -4.36 -11.22
CA SER A 30 11.22 -5.53 -11.61
C SER A 30 9.87 -5.06 -12.18
N ASP A 31 9.34 -5.77 -13.15
CA ASP A 31 7.97 -5.53 -13.66
C ASP A 31 6.93 -5.49 -12.54
N ASP A 32 7.24 -6.07 -11.38
CA ASP A 32 6.41 -6.09 -10.19
C ASP A 32 6.34 -4.72 -9.49
N ASP A 33 7.44 -3.96 -9.47
CA ASP A 33 7.47 -2.60 -8.88
C ASP A 33 6.66 -1.61 -9.73
N GLU A 34 6.68 -1.75 -11.05
CA GLU A 34 5.85 -0.93 -11.94
C GLU A 34 4.36 -1.22 -11.75
N LYS A 35 3.97 -2.49 -11.65
CA LYS A 35 2.58 -2.91 -11.38
C LYS A 35 2.10 -2.50 -10.01
N GLN A 36 2.98 -2.58 -9.00
CA GLN A 36 2.67 -2.09 -7.66
C GLN A 36 2.34 -0.60 -7.68
N SER A 37 3.18 0.20 -8.31
CA SER A 37 2.96 1.64 -8.46
C SER A 37 1.68 1.96 -9.26
N GLU A 38 1.29 1.13 -10.22
CA GLU A 38 0.05 1.31 -10.99
C GLU A 38 -1.19 1.04 -10.13
N PHE A 39 -1.23 -0.06 -9.39
CA PHE A 39 -2.35 -0.35 -8.50
C PHE A 39 -2.53 0.73 -7.42
N GLU A 40 -1.45 1.17 -6.79
CA GLU A 40 -1.50 2.24 -5.78
C GLU A 40 -2.06 3.54 -6.37
N LYS A 41 -1.68 3.90 -7.60
CA LYS A 41 -2.24 5.05 -8.30
C LYS A 41 -3.73 4.89 -8.61
N ILE A 42 -4.18 3.69 -8.89
CA ILE A 42 -5.58 3.41 -9.19
C ILE A 42 -6.42 3.46 -7.92
N ILE A 43 -6.01 2.76 -6.87
CA ILE A 43 -6.79 2.64 -5.64
C ILE A 43 -6.96 3.98 -4.92
N THR A 44 -5.98 4.90 -5.07
CA THR A 44 -6.01 6.23 -4.43
C THR A 44 -6.74 7.31 -5.23
N ARG A 45 -7.29 6.99 -6.41
CA ARG A 45 -7.93 8.01 -7.29
C ARG A 45 -9.41 8.23 -7.06
N GLY A 46 -10.03 7.56 -6.11
CA GLY A 46 -11.48 7.70 -5.92
C GLY A 46 -12.02 6.89 -4.78
N ALA A 47 -13.33 6.80 -4.75
CA ALA A 47 -14.07 6.00 -3.80
C ALA A 47 -14.46 4.66 -4.43
N TRP A 48 -14.56 3.62 -3.62
CA TRP A 48 -14.77 2.25 -4.03
C TRP A 48 -15.94 1.63 -3.28
N ALA A 49 -16.93 1.13 -3.99
CA ALA A 49 -18.01 0.30 -3.44
C ALA A 49 -17.58 -1.17 -3.46
N GLN A 50 -17.74 -1.88 -2.35
CA GLN A 50 -17.52 -3.32 -2.27
C GLN A 50 -18.79 -4.07 -2.63
N ASP A 51 -18.71 -5.09 -3.50
CA ASP A 51 -19.85 -5.93 -3.86
C ASP A 51 -20.40 -6.66 -2.63
N GLY A 52 -21.70 -6.53 -2.40
CA GLY A 52 -22.40 -7.18 -1.29
C GLY A 52 -22.23 -6.48 0.06
N ASP A 53 -21.65 -5.30 0.08
CA ASP A 53 -21.51 -4.43 1.23
C ASP A 53 -22.07 -3.04 0.89
N ASN A 54 -22.41 -2.24 1.90
CA ASN A 54 -22.82 -0.85 1.71
C ASN A 54 -21.68 0.13 1.90
N ASP A 55 -20.56 -0.33 2.43
CA ASP A 55 -19.43 0.53 2.74
C ASP A 55 -18.77 1.10 1.48
N ILE A 56 -18.49 2.40 1.54
CA ILE A 56 -17.71 3.10 0.51
C ILE A 56 -16.31 3.36 1.04
N PHE A 57 -15.32 2.72 0.44
CA PHE A 57 -13.91 2.79 0.82
C PHE A 57 -13.17 3.93 0.11
N ILE A 58 -12.31 4.62 0.84
CA ILE A 58 -11.39 5.62 0.31
C ILE A 58 -9.99 5.32 0.81
N PHE A 59 -9.06 5.15 -0.13
CA PHE A 59 -7.65 4.93 0.15
C PHE A 59 -6.86 6.17 -0.24
N ASN A 60 -6.17 6.78 0.71
CA ASN A 60 -5.36 7.96 0.47
C ASN A 60 -3.91 7.60 0.15
N SER A 61 -3.24 8.44 -0.62
CA SER A 61 -1.83 8.25 -1.00
C SER A 61 -0.83 8.35 0.16
N ASP A 62 -1.27 8.83 1.31
CA ASP A 62 -0.48 8.88 2.54
C ASP A 62 -0.50 7.58 3.36
N GLY A 63 -1.17 6.52 2.85
CA GLY A 63 -1.31 5.24 3.52
C GLY A 63 -2.44 5.19 4.55
N THR A 64 -3.32 6.18 4.57
CA THR A 64 -4.54 6.15 5.37
C THR A 64 -5.74 5.70 4.53
N TRP A 65 -6.74 5.11 5.19
CA TRP A 65 -8.02 4.78 4.57
C TRP A 65 -9.17 5.08 5.53
N TYR A 66 -10.36 5.23 4.96
CA TYR A 66 -11.59 5.35 5.72
C TYR A 66 -12.80 4.88 4.90
N THR A 67 -13.91 4.61 5.58
CA THR A 67 -15.18 4.26 4.95
C THR A 67 -16.27 5.24 5.34
N TYR A 68 -17.29 5.31 4.47
CA TYR A 68 -18.65 5.70 4.82
C TYR A 68 -19.50 4.44 4.94
N GLU A 69 -20.42 4.39 5.88
CA GLU A 69 -21.26 3.20 6.13
C GLU A 69 -22.33 2.97 5.06
N SER A 70 -22.56 3.97 4.20
CA SER A 70 -23.48 3.84 3.08
C SER A 70 -23.16 4.80 1.93
N PRO A 71 -23.62 4.49 0.69
CA PRO A 71 -23.50 5.39 -0.46
C PRO A 71 -24.19 6.74 -0.27
N GLU A 72 -25.28 6.77 0.51
CA GLU A 72 -26.06 7.97 0.79
C GLU A 72 -25.30 8.96 1.67
N GLU A 73 -24.44 8.44 2.55
CA GLU A 73 -23.61 9.23 3.48
C GLU A 73 -22.32 9.74 2.84
N PHE A 74 -22.04 9.32 1.60
CA PHE A 74 -20.78 9.68 0.94
C PHE A 74 -20.58 11.19 0.80
N GLY A 75 -19.58 11.71 1.50
CA GLY A 75 -19.24 13.13 1.53
C GLY A 75 -20.03 13.94 2.57
N ASP A 76 -20.88 13.29 3.36
CA ASP A 76 -21.53 13.92 4.50
C ASP A 76 -20.54 13.99 5.68
N LYS A 77 -20.44 15.17 6.29
CA LYS A 77 -19.57 15.40 7.45
C LYS A 77 -20.12 14.84 8.75
N GLU A 78 -21.44 14.69 8.82
CA GLU A 78 -22.14 14.12 9.98
C GLU A 78 -22.19 12.57 9.90
N ALA A 79 -21.69 11.99 8.80
CA ALA A 79 -21.59 10.54 8.64
C ALA A 79 -20.53 9.92 9.56
N GLY A 80 -20.55 8.61 9.61
CA GLY A 80 -19.59 7.82 10.37
C GLY A 80 -19.00 6.67 9.55
N GLY A 81 -18.06 5.96 10.17
CA GLY A 81 -17.44 4.81 9.56
C GLY A 81 -16.16 4.37 10.27
N TYR A 82 -15.34 3.66 9.54
CA TYR A 82 -14.06 3.14 10.03
C TYR A 82 -12.91 3.87 9.36
N ALA A 83 -11.77 3.91 10.04
CA ALA A 83 -10.56 4.50 9.50
C ALA A 83 -9.31 3.78 10.01
N GLY A 84 -8.21 3.91 9.28
CA GLY A 84 -6.97 3.28 9.66
C GLY A 84 -5.84 3.49 8.67
N THR A 85 -4.97 2.49 8.57
CA THR A 85 -3.83 2.50 7.65
C THR A 85 -3.92 1.38 6.64
N TRP A 86 -3.40 1.60 5.45
CA TRP A 86 -3.26 0.59 4.42
C TRP A 86 -1.87 0.58 3.82
N SER A 87 -1.52 -0.53 3.21
CA SER A 87 -0.30 -0.70 2.44
C SER A 87 -0.50 -1.71 1.33
N TYR A 88 0.28 -1.58 0.27
CA TYR A 88 0.33 -2.53 -0.83
C TYR A 88 1.76 -2.91 -1.15
N SER A 89 2.03 -4.20 -1.25
CA SER A 89 3.36 -4.74 -1.53
C SER A 89 3.25 -6.17 -2.05
N ASN A 90 3.98 -6.52 -3.11
CA ASN A 90 4.00 -7.86 -3.68
C ASN A 90 2.59 -8.44 -3.95
N ASN A 91 1.75 -7.67 -4.64
CA ASN A 91 0.35 -7.99 -4.90
C ASN A 91 -0.52 -8.20 -3.64
N THR A 92 -0.03 -7.80 -2.48
CA THR A 92 -0.71 -7.95 -1.20
C THR A 92 -1.21 -6.59 -0.71
N LEU A 93 -2.52 -6.43 -0.61
CA LEU A 93 -3.19 -5.31 0.02
C LEU A 93 -3.45 -5.66 1.48
N THR A 94 -2.97 -4.81 2.39
CA THR A 94 -3.23 -4.91 3.82
C THR A 94 -3.89 -3.63 4.30
N TYR A 95 -5.00 -3.73 5.02
CA TYR A 95 -5.54 -2.59 5.74
C TYR A 95 -5.92 -2.95 7.17
N LYS A 96 -5.71 -1.98 8.06
CA LYS A 96 -5.92 -2.11 9.50
C LYS A 96 -6.86 -1.03 9.96
N GLN A 97 -7.90 -1.43 10.68
CA GLN A 97 -8.75 -0.49 11.40
C GLN A 97 -8.04 -0.03 12.68
N LEU A 98 -8.00 1.26 12.90
CA LEU A 98 -7.43 1.88 14.08
C LEU A 98 -8.41 2.82 14.78
N TYR A 99 -9.41 3.31 14.05
CA TYR A 99 -10.35 4.33 14.51
C TYR A 99 -11.77 4.01 14.02
N CYS A 100 -12.75 4.41 14.80
CA CYS A 100 -14.06 4.81 14.29
C CYS A 100 -14.05 6.33 14.12
N TRP A 101 -14.79 6.85 13.17
CA TRP A 101 -14.95 8.30 13.02
C TRP A 101 -16.43 8.65 12.93
N TYR A 102 -16.76 9.81 13.47
CA TYR A 102 -18.11 10.37 13.50
C TYR A 102 -18.02 11.89 13.57
N ASP A 103 -18.82 12.63 12.82
CA ASP A 103 -18.80 14.10 12.78
C ASP A 103 -17.38 14.68 12.58
N ASP A 104 -16.61 14.14 11.63
CA ASP A 104 -15.20 14.48 11.39
C ASP A 104 -14.25 14.22 12.59
N VAL A 105 -14.70 13.58 13.67
CA VAL A 105 -13.89 13.21 14.84
C VAL A 105 -13.47 11.76 14.75
N LYS A 106 -12.16 11.49 14.88
CA LYS A 106 -11.62 10.13 14.94
C LYS A 106 -11.42 9.69 16.38
N GLU A 107 -12.08 8.62 16.76
CA GLU A 107 -11.92 7.98 18.06
C GLU A 107 -11.15 6.67 17.91
N PRO A 108 -10.04 6.49 18.66
CA PRO A 108 -9.29 5.23 18.63
C PRO A 108 -10.18 4.07 19.09
N VAL A 109 -10.15 2.97 18.35
CA VAL A 109 -10.80 1.74 18.81
C VAL A 109 -9.93 1.01 19.83
N GLU A 110 -10.56 0.34 20.79
CA GLU A 110 -9.87 -0.53 21.73
C GLU A 110 -9.12 -1.66 21.02
N ASP A 111 -8.03 -2.15 21.60
CA ASP A 111 -7.17 -3.16 20.95
C ASP A 111 -7.92 -4.42 20.50
N TYR A 112 -8.94 -4.86 21.25
CA TYR A 112 -9.77 -6.01 20.89
C TYR A 112 -10.75 -5.76 19.73
N GLN A 113 -11.00 -4.49 19.39
CA GLN A 113 -11.84 -4.07 18.26
C GLN A 113 -11.02 -3.81 17.00
N ARG A 114 -9.68 -3.74 17.12
CA ARG A 114 -8.81 -3.56 15.97
C ARG A 114 -8.76 -4.83 15.14
N TRP A 115 -9.04 -4.69 13.89
CA TRP A 115 -8.92 -5.78 12.94
C TRP A 115 -7.96 -5.43 11.80
N THR A 116 -7.44 -6.48 11.20
CA THR A 116 -6.56 -6.40 10.04
C THR A 116 -7.08 -7.35 9.00
N GLU A 117 -7.19 -6.90 7.79
CA GLU A 117 -7.47 -7.75 6.63
C GLU A 117 -6.31 -7.71 5.66
N VAL A 118 -5.99 -8.87 5.10
CA VAL A 118 -4.91 -9.04 4.14
C VAL A 118 -5.45 -9.79 2.94
N TYR A 119 -5.18 -9.26 1.76
CA TYR A 119 -5.69 -9.74 0.49
C TYR A 119 -4.59 -9.90 -0.54
N THR A 120 -4.70 -10.91 -1.39
CA THR A 120 -3.97 -10.94 -2.66
C THR A 120 -4.80 -10.22 -3.71
N VAL A 121 -4.29 -9.17 -4.32
CA VAL A 121 -4.93 -8.50 -5.46
C VAL A 121 -4.79 -9.40 -6.69
N THR A 122 -5.91 -9.78 -7.27
CA THR A 122 -5.95 -10.76 -8.38
C THR A 122 -6.17 -10.11 -9.74
N ASN A 123 -6.87 -8.98 -9.76
CA ASN A 123 -7.13 -8.23 -10.97
C ASN A 123 -7.45 -6.77 -10.65
N PHE A 124 -7.10 -5.84 -11.55
CA PHE A 124 -7.45 -4.44 -11.40
C PHE A 124 -7.49 -3.69 -12.75
N SER A 125 -8.28 -2.63 -12.76
CA SER A 125 -8.39 -1.64 -13.83
C SER A 125 -8.71 -0.28 -13.22
N ASN A 126 -8.90 0.73 -14.04
CA ASN A 126 -9.25 2.07 -13.55
C ASN A 126 -10.57 2.12 -12.73
N ASP A 127 -11.51 1.21 -13.01
CA ASP A 127 -12.86 1.26 -12.44
C ASP A 127 -13.22 0.03 -11.60
N PHE A 128 -12.27 -0.88 -11.42
CA PHE A 128 -12.53 -2.16 -10.78
C PHE A 128 -11.25 -2.74 -10.21
N PHE A 129 -11.35 -3.39 -9.04
CA PHE A 129 -10.34 -4.36 -8.59
C PHE A 129 -10.96 -5.52 -7.83
N SER A 130 -10.27 -6.65 -7.89
CA SER A 130 -10.65 -7.89 -7.25
C SER A 130 -9.52 -8.39 -6.37
N CYS A 131 -9.85 -8.90 -5.22
CA CYS A 131 -8.88 -9.47 -4.31
C CYS A 131 -9.42 -10.71 -3.58
N THR A 132 -8.49 -11.59 -3.20
CA THR A 132 -8.79 -12.81 -2.44
C THR A 132 -8.23 -12.68 -1.04
N GLN A 133 -9.06 -12.88 -0.04
CA GLN A 133 -8.70 -12.75 1.36
C GLN A 133 -7.77 -13.88 1.80
N ILE A 134 -6.70 -13.53 2.50
CA ILE A 134 -5.75 -14.46 3.10
C ILE A 134 -5.71 -14.37 4.63
N TYR A 135 -6.20 -13.28 5.18
CA TYR A 135 -6.34 -13.09 6.62
C TYR A 135 -7.55 -12.20 6.94
N PRO A 136 -8.35 -12.46 7.99
CA PRO A 136 -8.23 -13.58 8.92
C PRO A 136 -8.47 -14.95 8.27
N LYS A 137 -7.96 -16.01 8.91
CA LYS A 137 -7.99 -17.38 8.35
C LYS A 137 -9.39 -17.96 8.22
N GLU A 138 -10.31 -17.50 9.05
CA GLU A 138 -11.72 -17.91 9.06
C GLU A 138 -12.45 -17.48 7.79
N GLU A 139 -11.95 -16.43 7.14
CA GLU A 139 -12.50 -15.87 5.90
C GLU A 139 -11.58 -16.08 4.69
N LYS A 140 -10.57 -16.92 4.84
CA LYS A 140 -9.63 -17.22 3.78
C LYS A 140 -10.35 -17.70 2.51
N ASP A 141 -9.80 -17.28 1.36
CA ASP A 141 -10.30 -17.57 0.01
C ASP A 141 -11.62 -16.86 -0.35
N ARG A 142 -12.15 -16.00 0.52
CA ARG A 142 -13.26 -15.11 0.17
C ARG A 142 -12.80 -14.09 -0.86
N VAL A 143 -13.52 -14.00 -1.97
CA VAL A 143 -13.28 -13.03 -3.01
C VAL A 143 -14.07 -11.76 -2.70
N LYS A 144 -13.41 -10.60 -2.72
CA LYS A 144 -14.03 -9.28 -2.65
C LYS A 144 -13.78 -8.56 -3.98
N ASN A 145 -14.83 -7.96 -4.52
CA ASN A 145 -14.78 -7.14 -5.70
C ASN A 145 -15.11 -5.70 -5.31
N PHE A 146 -14.38 -4.79 -5.88
CA PHE A 146 -14.57 -3.37 -5.66
C PHE A 146 -14.79 -2.68 -7.00
N THR A 147 -15.81 -1.87 -7.09
CA THR A 147 -16.13 -1.07 -8.26
C THR A 147 -15.99 0.40 -7.91
N ARG A 148 -15.47 1.20 -8.84
CA ARG A 148 -15.34 2.63 -8.63
C ARG A 148 -16.70 3.25 -8.37
N PHE A 149 -16.84 3.94 -7.26
CA PHE A 149 -18.08 4.59 -6.86
C PHE A 149 -18.17 6.00 -7.44
N LYS A 150 -17.08 6.76 -7.34
CA LYS A 150 -16.92 8.12 -7.93
C LYS A 150 -15.45 8.48 -8.11
#